data_1d16327c208ea9a881b6e192b3d01dd2
#
_entry.id   1d16327c208ea9a881b6e192b3d01dd2
#
_cell.length_a   1.000
_cell.length_b   1.000
_cell.length_c   1.000
_cell.angle_alpha   90.00
_cell.angle_beta   90.00
_cell.angle_gamma   90.00
#
_symmetry.space_group_name_H-M   'P 1'
#
loop_
_entity.id
_entity.type
_entity.pdbx_description
1 polymer ?
#
loop_
_entity_poly.entity_id
_entity_poly.type
_entity_poly.pdbx_seq_one_letter_code
_entity_poly.pdbx_strand_id
1 'polypeptide(L)'
;MTARAHPSAVIEAGARLGSNVVVGPFCHIGPGAELRDGVELASHVVIMGETRVGSRTKIFPFASIGAPSQDLKAGGKGGRLFVGSDCVIREGVTINAGGGGEGDETRVGDHCVLLAYCHVAHDCHLGESAILSNNVLLGGHVQIGDHAMIGGASAVHQFARIGAHAFVAGLSGVEGDVLPFTIASGNRAHLFGLNLVGLRRRGFSPERLAKLRAAYRLLFAGEALSEPSPLAMRVEALSKLDEGDADIALMVEFLRAPSSRPLCAPRAGRAP
;
A
#
# COMPACT_ATOMS: atom_id res chain seq x y z
N MET A 1 24.27 -18.94 -10.44
CA MET A 1 24.20 -18.85 -11.91
C MET A 1 24.22 -17.38 -12.31
N THR A 2 24.71 -17.04 -13.50
CA THR A 2 24.76 -15.67 -14.02
C THR A 2 23.36 -15.17 -14.44
N ALA A 3 23.15 -13.86 -14.43
CA ALA A 3 21.97 -13.23 -15.00
C ALA A 3 21.83 -13.58 -16.50
N ARG A 4 20.59 -13.69 -16.98
CA ARG A 4 20.27 -13.96 -18.41
C ARG A 4 19.46 -12.79 -18.96
N ALA A 5 19.94 -12.13 -19.98
CA ALA A 5 19.24 -11.05 -20.66
C ALA A 5 18.95 -11.40 -22.12
N HIS A 6 17.76 -11.03 -22.59
CA HIS A 6 17.44 -11.15 -24.02
C HIS A 6 18.32 -10.17 -24.85
N PRO A 7 18.80 -10.53 -26.04
CA PRO A 7 19.67 -9.68 -26.85
C PRO A 7 19.10 -8.30 -27.20
N SER A 8 17.78 -8.14 -27.21
CA SER A 8 17.10 -6.85 -27.43
C SER A 8 16.89 -6.01 -26.17
N ALA A 9 17.31 -6.51 -24.99
CA ALA A 9 17.25 -5.71 -23.76
C ALA A 9 18.40 -4.71 -23.72
N VAL A 10 18.12 -3.51 -23.24
CA VAL A 10 19.13 -2.47 -22.99
C VAL A 10 19.39 -2.40 -21.49
N ILE A 11 20.60 -2.72 -21.09
CA ILE A 11 21.08 -2.62 -19.70
C ILE A 11 22.19 -1.61 -19.67
N GLU A 12 21.95 -0.47 -19.04
CA GLU A 12 22.91 0.62 -19.00
C GLU A 12 24.07 0.33 -18.04
N ALA A 13 25.22 0.93 -18.34
CA ALA A 13 26.40 0.84 -17.48
C ALA A 13 26.09 1.43 -16.09
N GLY A 14 26.35 0.66 -15.03
CA GLY A 14 26.02 1.01 -13.65
C GLY A 14 24.84 0.21 -13.08
N ALA A 15 23.99 -0.38 -13.90
CA ALA A 15 22.96 -1.30 -13.45
C ALA A 15 23.56 -2.54 -12.77
N ARG A 16 23.00 -2.98 -11.67
CA ARG A 16 23.45 -4.15 -10.91
C ARG A 16 22.41 -5.27 -10.97
N LEU A 17 22.83 -6.42 -11.46
CA LEU A 17 21.99 -7.62 -11.57
C LEU A 17 22.54 -8.72 -10.67
N GLY A 18 21.69 -9.22 -9.79
CA GLY A 18 21.97 -10.39 -8.94
C GLY A 18 22.02 -11.71 -9.70
N SER A 19 22.20 -12.79 -8.97
CA SER A 19 22.23 -14.14 -9.52
C SER A 19 20.85 -14.56 -10.03
N ASN A 20 20.82 -15.32 -11.13
CA ASN A 20 19.57 -15.85 -11.72
C ASN A 20 18.54 -14.81 -12.13
N VAL A 21 18.90 -13.55 -12.28
CA VAL A 21 18.02 -12.52 -12.85
C VAL A 21 17.71 -12.87 -14.31
N VAL A 22 16.45 -12.73 -14.68
CA VAL A 22 15.95 -12.93 -16.06
C VAL A 22 15.42 -11.62 -16.59
N VAL A 23 15.98 -11.13 -17.70
CA VAL A 23 15.57 -9.91 -18.37
C VAL A 23 15.00 -10.26 -19.75
N GLY A 24 13.69 -10.05 -19.93
CA GLY A 24 12.97 -10.32 -21.18
C GLY A 24 13.29 -9.33 -22.29
N PRO A 25 12.70 -9.56 -23.47
CA PRO A 25 12.95 -8.73 -24.65
C PRO A 25 12.44 -7.29 -24.47
N PHE A 26 13.17 -6.35 -25.08
CA PHE A 26 12.86 -4.92 -25.10
C PHE A 26 12.72 -4.27 -23.71
N CYS A 27 13.32 -4.87 -22.69
CA CYS A 27 13.44 -4.22 -21.38
C CYS A 27 14.52 -3.13 -21.43
N HIS A 28 14.33 -2.07 -20.64
CA HIS A 28 15.32 -1.02 -20.42
C HIS A 28 15.62 -0.91 -18.92
N ILE A 29 16.88 -1.03 -18.54
CA ILE A 29 17.35 -0.97 -17.15
C ILE A 29 18.36 0.15 -17.04
N GLY A 30 17.99 1.23 -16.34
CA GLY A 30 18.82 2.42 -16.15
C GLY A 30 19.99 2.21 -15.18
N PRO A 31 20.95 3.13 -15.15
CA PRO A 31 22.26 2.95 -14.52
C PRO A 31 22.20 2.85 -12.99
N GLY A 32 21.18 3.43 -12.33
CA GLY A 32 20.99 3.38 -10.87
C GLY A 32 20.22 2.16 -10.38
N ALA A 33 19.76 1.30 -11.30
CA ALA A 33 18.92 0.16 -10.97
C ALA A 33 19.70 -0.99 -10.33
N GLU A 34 19.11 -1.62 -9.32
CA GLU A 34 19.63 -2.82 -8.66
C GLU A 34 18.51 -3.89 -8.62
N LEU A 35 18.73 -4.99 -9.34
CA LEU A 35 17.84 -6.16 -9.32
C LEU A 35 18.50 -7.27 -8.49
N ARG A 36 17.84 -7.68 -7.42
CA ARG A 36 18.32 -8.76 -6.55
C ARG A 36 18.12 -10.14 -7.18
N ASP A 37 18.60 -11.18 -6.49
CA ASP A 37 18.61 -12.55 -6.99
C ASP A 37 17.24 -13.06 -7.42
N GLY A 38 17.17 -13.69 -8.59
CA GLY A 38 15.97 -14.32 -9.09
C GLY A 38 14.85 -13.38 -9.53
N VAL A 39 15.13 -12.08 -9.70
CA VAL A 39 14.15 -11.14 -10.29
C VAL A 39 13.87 -11.55 -11.73
N GLU A 40 12.61 -11.56 -12.12
CA GLU A 40 12.16 -11.88 -13.46
C GLU A 40 11.44 -10.67 -14.08
N LEU A 41 11.99 -10.13 -15.16
CA LEU A 41 11.35 -9.11 -15.99
C LEU A 41 10.82 -9.75 -17.26
N ALA A 42 9.52 -9.58 -17.52
CA ALA A 42 8.91 -9.95 -18.79
C ALA A 42 9.34 -8.98 -19.92
N SER A 43 8.62 -8.91 -21.01
CA SER A 43 8.98 -7.99 -22.11
C SER A 43 8.59 -6.54 -21.81
N HIS A 44 9.34 -5.56 -22.37
CA HIS A 44 9.00 -4.12 -22.35
C HIS A 44 8.88 -3.54 -20.94
N VAL A 45 9.61 -4.05 -19.97
CA VAL A 45 9.70 -3.48 -18.63
C VAL A 45 10.76 -2.39 -18.61
N VAL A 46 10.46 -1.26 -17.98
CA VAL A 46 11.39 -0.15 -17.80
C VAL A 46 11.68 0.04 -16.31
N ILE A 47 12.97 -0.01 -15.94
CA ILE A 47 13.45 0.27 -14.58
C ILE A 47 14.32 1.52 -14.64
N MET A 48 13.99 2.54 -13.87
CA MET A 48 14.65 3.85 -13.90
C MET A 48 15.15 4.28 -12.51
N GLY A 49 15.99 5.29 -12.50
CA GLY A 49 16.45 5.98 -11.29
C GLY A 49 17.16 5.06 -10.29
N GLU A 50 17.27 5.52 -9.05
CA GLU A 50 17.82 4.73 -7.94
C GLU A 50 16.78 3.73 -7.43
N THR A 51 16.51 2.71 -8.25
CA THR A 51 15.48 1.69 -7.99
C THR A 51 16.12 0.38 -7.56
N ARG A 52 15.72 -0.12 -6.39
CA ARG A 52 16.10 -1.45 -5.92
C ARG A 52 14.90 -2.38 -5.94
N VAL A 53 15.02 -3.54 -6.59
CA VAL A 53 14.00 -4.60 -6.65
C VAL A 53 14.50 -5.81 -5.88
N GLY A 54 13.72 -6.23 -4.88
CA GLY A 54 13.98 -7.38 -4.01
C GLY A 54 13.90 -8.72 -4.74
N SER A 55 14.46 -9.74 -4.10
CA SER A 55 14.65 -11.06 -4.70
C SER A 55 13.34 -11.73 -5.12
N ARG A 56 13.37 -12.52 -6.19
CA ARG A 56 12.26 -13.33 -6.73
C ARG A 56 11.01 -12.53 -7.13
N THR A 57 11.10 -11.20 -7.18
CA THR A 57 10.02 -10.34 -7.65
C THR A 57 9.84 -10.51 -9.16
N LYS A 58 8.58 -10.60 -9.58
CA LYS A 58 8.18 -10.78 -10.99
C LYS A 58 7.49 -9.54 -11.51
N ILE A 59 7.99 -9.00 -12.62
CA ILE A 59 7.48 -7.78 -13.24
C ILE A 59 7.02 -8.09 -14.65
N PHE A 60 5.75 -7.80 -14.92
CA PHE A 60 5.05 -8.14 -16.14
C PHE A 60 5.15 -7.03 -17.20
N PRO A 61 4.73 -7.30 -18.46
CA PRO A 61 4.98 -6.40 -19.57
C PRO A 61 4.46 -4.97 -19.35
N PHE A 62 5.19 -4.01 -19.92
CA PHE A 62 4.86 -2.58 -19.92
C PHE A 62 4.84 -1.91 -18.55
N ALA A 63 5.34 -2.55 -17.50
CA ALA A 63 5.51 -1.88 -16.21
C ALA A 63 6.63 -0.82 -16.29
N SER A 64 6.39 0.33 -15.65
CA SER A 64 7.33 1.45 -15.54
C SER A 64 7.66 1.72 -14.07
N ILE A 65 8.86 1.39 -13.67
CA ILE A 65 9.26 1.30 -12.26
C ILE A 65 10.40 2.29 -12.01
N GLY A 66 10.20 3.21 -11.05
CA GLY A 66 11.21 4.19 -10.64
C GLY A 66 11.25 5.46 -11.50
N ALA A 67 10.22 5.73 -12.29
CA ALA A 67 10.08 7.00 -12.98
C ALA A 67 10.05 8.17 -11.96
N PRO A 68 10.53 9.36 -12.34
CA PRO A 68 10.41 10.56 -11.51
C PRO A 68 8.97 10.85 -11.08
N SER A 69 8.83 11.54 -9.95
CA SER A 69 7.54 12.03 -9.49
C SER A 69 6.79 12.81 -10.57
N GLN A 70 5.48 12.62 -10.66
CA GLN A 70 4.59 13.41 -11.52
C GLN A 70 4.16 14.73 -10.84
N ASP A 71 4.57 15.01 -9.61
CA ASP A 71 4.32 16.29 -8.97
C ASP A 71 5.14 17.40 -9.67
N LEU A 72 4.44 18.35 -10.26
CA LEU A 72 5.06 19.49 -10.97
C LEU A 72 5.95 20.33 -10.03
N LYS A 73 5.76 20.27 -8.72
CA LYS A 73 6.57 21.00 -7.74
C LYS A 73 7.89 20.28 -7.44
N ALA A 74 8.00 18.99 -7.71
CA ALA A 74 9.22 18.21 -7.43
C ALA A 74 10.42 18.59 -8.33
N GLY A 75 10.20 19.35 -9.39
CA GLY A 75 11.27 19.85 -10.27
C GLY A 75 12.05 18.77 -11.02
N GLY A 76 11.48 17.55 -11.14
CA GLY A 76 12.09 16.42 -11.88
C GLY A 76 13.28 15.77 -11.19
N LYS A 77 13.59 16.13 -9.95
CA LYS A 77 14.58 15.41 -9.12
C LYS A 77 13.99 14.05 -8.76
N GLY A 78 14.71 12.97 -9.04
CA GLY A 78 14.31 11.63 -8.66
C GLY A 78 14.75 11.32 -7.23
N GLY A 79 13.83 10.81 -6.40
CA GLY A 79 14.17 10.16 -5.15
C GLY A 79 14.50 8.67 -5.36
N ARG A 80 14.40 7.89 -4.32
CA ARG A 80 14.66 6.45 -4.36
C ARG A 80 13.37 5.65 -4.45
N LEU A 81 13.47 4.42 -5.00
CA LEU A 81 12.41 3.42 -4.96
C LEU A 81 12.96 2.10 -4.42
N PHE A 82 12.25 1.54 -3.44
CA PHE A 82 12.48 0.20 -2.94
C PHE A 82 11.25 -0.66 -3.19
N VAL A 83 11.43 -1.75 -3.92
CA VAL A 83 10.44 -2.81 -4.10
C VAL A 83 10.94 -4.04 -3.35
N GLY A 84 10.12 -4.63 -2.52
CA GLY A 84 10.41 -5.80 -1.73
C GLY A 84 10.61 -7.08 -2.55
N SER A 85 10.83 -8.17 -1.83
CA SER A 85 11.00 -9.51 -2.39
C SER A 85 9.66 -10.20 -2.61
N ASP A 86 9.63 -11.20 -3.49
CA ASP A 86 8.47 -12.05 -3.77
C ASP A 86 7.22 -11.28 -4.21
N CYS A 87 7.40 -10.06 -4.74
CA CYS A 87 6.32 -9.25 -5.25
C CYS A 87 5.88 -9.71 -6.65
N VAL A 88 4.62 -9.45 -6.97
CA VAL A 88 4.04 -9.65 -8.30
C VAL A 88 3.54 -8.31 -8.82
N ILE A 89 4.21 -7.76 -9.84
CA ILE A 89 3.88 -6.47 -10.45
C ILE A 89 3.37 -6.72 -11.85
N ARG A 90 2.07 -6.56 -12.05
CA ARG A 90 1.38 -6.92 -13.28
C ARG A 90 1.55 -5.85 -14.38
N GLU A 91 0.90 -6.14 -15.51
CA GLU A 91 1.03 -5.38 -16.77
C GLU A 91 0.67 -3.91 -16.57
N GLY A 92 1.49 -3.03 -17.15
CA GLY A 92 1.24 -1.59 -17.17
C GLY A 92 1.22 -0.88 -15.82
N VAL A 93 1.70 -1.54 -14.76
CA VAL A 93 1.84 -0.90 -13.45
C VAL A 93 2.88 0.20 -13.52
N THR A 94 2.60 1.34 -12.90
CA THR A 94 3.55 2.44 -12.75
C THR A 94 3.85 2.71 -11.28
N ILE A 95 5.15 2.81 -10.94
CA ILE A 95 5.60 3.17 -9.59
C ILE A 95 6.59 4.31 -9.73
N ASN A 96 6.27 5.48 -9.18
CA ASN A 96 7.19 6.59 -9.14
C ASN A 96 8.19 6.46 -7.98
N ALA A 97 9.38 6.95 -8.17
CA ALA A 97 10.36 7.17 -7.10
C ALA A 97 9.90 8.30 -6.16
N GLY A 98 10.56 8.50 -5.04
CA GLY A 98 10.31 9.60 -4.13
C GLY A 98 10.37 10.98 -4.80
N GLY A 99 9.83 12.01 -4.15
CA GLY A 99 9.68 13.35 -4.71
C GLY A 99 10.98 14.10 -5.00
N GLY A 100 12.12 13.62 -4.51
CA GLY A 100 13.46 14.18 -4.80
C GLY A 100 14.00 15.14 -3.75
N GLY A 101 13.35 15.26 -2.59
CA GLY A 101 13.92 15.83 -1.39
C GLY A 101 14.94 14.89 -0.73
N GLU A 102 15.68 15.40 0.25
CA GLU A 102 16.59 14.57 1.03
C GLU A 102 15.81 13.51 1.82
N GLY A 103 16.08 12.24 1.56
CA GLY A 103 15.39 11.12 2.21
C GLY A 103 14.09 10.68 1.55
N ASP A 104 13.59 11.38 0.55
CA ASP A 104 12.36 11.01 -0.15
C ASP A 104 12.48 9.65 -0.83
N GLU A 105 11.55 8.76 -0.51
CA GLU A 105 11.53 7.42 -1.06
C GLU A 105 10.12 6.85 -1.18
N THR A 106 9.88 6.12 -2.25
CA THR A 106 8.71 5.25 -2.40
C THR A 106 9.11 3.84 -1.98
N ARG A 107 8.25 3.17 -1.22
CA ARG A 107 8.52 1.84 -0.70
C ARG A 107 7.35 0.89 -0.92
N VAL A 108 7.64 -0.29 -1.47
CA VAL A 108 6.70 -1.41 -1.59
C VAL A 108 7.27 -2.56 -0.76
N GLY A 109 6.53 -3.05 0.23
CA GLY A 109 6.92 -4.15 1.11
C GLY A 109 7.02 -5.50 0.39
N ASP A 110 7.46 -6.52 1.11
CA ASP A 110 7.57 -7.88 0.57
C ASP A 110 6.19 -8.49 0.27
N HIS A 111 6.14 -9.47 -0.62
CA HIS A 111 4.95 -10.24 -0.97
C HIS A 111 3.77 -9.41 -1.51
N CYS A 112 3.98 -8.16 -1.92
CA CYS A 112 2.93 -7.32 -2.48
C CYS A 112 2.48 -7.79 -3.85
N VAL A 113 1.18 -7.60 -4.14
CA VAL A 113 0.58 -7.89 -5.44
C VAL A 113 -0.04 -6.62 -6.01
N LEU A 114 0.54 -6.10 -7.08
CA LEU A 114 0.03 -4.94 -7.81
C LEU A 114 -0.54 -5.44 -9.14
N LEU A 115 -1.88 -5.48 -9.23
CA LEU A 115 -2.56 -5.94 -10.44
C LEU A 115 -2.49 -4.89 -11.55
N ALA A 116 -2.90 -5.29 -12.76
CA ALA A 116 -2.66 -4.52 -13.96
C ALA A 116 -3.16 -3.05 -13.87
N TYR A 117 -2.34 -2.17 -14.41
CA TYR A 117 -2.58 -0.72 -14.51
C TYR A 117 -2.73 0.03 -13.19
N CYS A 118 -2.21 -0.53 -12.08
CA CYS A 118 -2.11 0.24 -10.83
C CYS A 118 -1.09 1.36 -10.97
N HIS A 119 -1.34 2.45 -10.25
CA HIS A 119 -0.40 3.55 -10.09
C HIS A 119 -0.05 3.74 -8.61
N VAL A 120 1.25 3.76 -8.32
CA VAL A 120 1.81 4.14 -7.02
C VAL A 120 2.59 5.43 -7.21
N ALA A 121 2.07 6.55 -6.71
CA ALA A 121 2.74 7.83 -6.79
C ALA A 121 3.95 7.91 -5.85
N HIS A 122 4.67 9.02 -5.93
CA HIS A 122 5.85 9.32 -5.15
C HIS A 122 5.60 9.26 -3.63
N ASP A 123 6.59 8.88 -2.87
CA ASP A 123 6.59 8.84 -1.40
C ASP A 123 5.48 7.96 -0.77
N CYS A 124 4.91 7.06 -1.57
CA CYS A 124 3.99 6.06 -1.04
C CYS A 124 4.75 4.96 -0.29
N HIS A 125 4.19 4.51 0.83
CA HIS A 125 4.70 3.38 1.59
C HIS A 125 3.66 2.27 1.66
N LEU A 126 3.93 1.12 1.07
CA LEU A 126 3.10 -0.08 1.11
C LEU A 126 3.76 -1.10 2.06
N GLY A 127 3.02 -1.56 3.06
CA GLY A 127 3.42 -2.63 3.96
C GLY A 127 3.47 -3.99 3.27
N GLU A 128 3.80 -5.03 4.04
CA GLU A 128 3.92 -6.39 3.53
C GLU A 128 2.57 -6.96 3.07
N SER A 129 2.61 -7.79 2.03
CA SER A 129 1.43 -8.52 1.53
C SER A 129 0.24 -7.62 1.16
N ALA A 130 0.47 -6.34 0.86
CA ALA A 130 -0.56 -5.44 0.37
C ALA A 130 -0.99 -5.84 -1.05
N ILE A 131 -2.28 -5.70 -1.35
CA ILE A 131 -2.85 -6.03 -2.66
C ILE A 131 -3.53 -4.81 -3.25
N LEU A 132 -3.05 -4.35 -4.40
CA LEU A 132 -3.74 -3.36 -5.22
C LEU A 132 -4.39 -4.06 -6.40
N SER A 133 -5.72 -4.05 -6.46
CA SER A 133 -6.46 -4.63 -7.59
C SER A 133 -6.34 -3.74 -8.84
N ASN A 134 -6.79 -4.24 -10.00
CA ASN A 134 -6.65 -3.53 -11.28
C ASN A 134 -7.11 -2.07 -11.22
N ASN A 135 -6.34 -1.18 -11.85
CA ASN A 135 -6.62 0.26 -11.96
C ASN A 135 -6.74 1.00 -10.62
N VAL A 136 -6.10 0.52 -9.57
CA VAL A 136 -6.01 1.28 -8.31
C VAL A 136 -5.03 2.43 -8.49
N LEU A 137 -5.41 3.62 -8.02
CA LEU A 137 -4.60 4.83 -8.10
C LEU A 137 -4.29 5.34 -6.70
N LEU A 138 -3.00 5.39 -6.35
CA LEU A 138 -2.54 6.00 -5.10
C LEU A 138 -1.95 7.37 -5.38
N GLY A 139 -2.46 8.40 -4.71
CA GLY A 139 -1.84 9.73 -4.69
C GLY A 139 -0.55 9.75 -3.89
N GLY A 140 0.24 10.82 -3.98
CA GLY A 140 1.52 10.95 -3.26
C GLY A 140 1.39 10.80 -1.75
N HIS A 141 2.43 10.26 -1.10
CA HIS A 141 2.52 10.06 0.35
C HIS A 141 1.44 9.15 0.97
N VAL A 142 0.76 8.33 0.18
CA VAL A 142 -0.22 7.35 0.70
C VAL A 142 0.52 6.25 1.46
N GLN A 143 -0.03 5.88 2.63
CA GLN A 143 0.46 4.76 3.43
C GLN A 143 -0.55 3.61 3.40
N ILE A 144 -0.10 2.42 3.04
CA ILE A 144 -0.90 1.20 3.03
C ILE A 144 -0.30 0.23 4.05
N GLY A 145 -1.06 -0.16 5.05
CA GLY A 145 -0.62 -1.12 6.06
C GLY A 145 -0.58 -2.57 5.56
N ASP A 146 0.07 -3.42 6.33
CA ASP A 146 0.25 -4.84 6.01
C ASP A 146 -1.09 -5.54 5.72
N HIS A 147 -1.07 -6.41 4.72
CA HIS A 147 -2.24 -7.19 4.33
C HIS A 147 -3.47 -6.36 3.93
N ALA A 148 -3.36 -5.05 3.75
CA ALA A 148 -4.48 -4.26 3.24
C ALA A 148 -4.76 -4.62 1.78
N MET A 149 -6.03 -4.54 1.40
CA MET A 149 -6.46 -4.81 0.04
C MET A 149 -7.29 -3.65 -0.50
N ILE A 150 -6.90 -3.13 -1.66
CA ILE A 150 -7.61 -2.06 -2.35
C ILE A 150 -8.31 -2.64 -3.57
N GLY A 151 -9.61 -2.55 -3.60
CA GLY A 151 -10.47 -3.04 -4.68
C GLY A 151 -10.32 -2.24 -5.97
N GLY A 152 -10.57 -2.91 -7.10
CA GLY A 152 -10.31 -2.37 -8.43
C GLY A 152 -10.97 -1.03 -8.72
N ALA A 153 -10.31 -0.22 -9.53
CA ALA A 153 -10.72 1.13 -9.94
C ALA A 153 -11.00 2.08 -8.77
N SER A 154 -10.38 1.84 -7.61
CA SER A 154 -10.42 2.76 -6.47
C SER A 154 -9.28 3.77 -6.53
N ALA A 155 -9.53 4.97 -6.03
CA ALA A 155 -8.53 6.02 -5.88
C ALA A 155 -8.36 6.41 -4.41
N VAL A 156 -7.10 6.56 -3.99
CA VAL A 156 -6.75 6.98 -2.63
C VAL A 156 -6.09 8.35 -2.69
N HIS A 157 -6.67 9.31 -1.99
CA HIS A 157 -6.18 10.69 -1.98
C HIS A 157 -4.80 10.77 -1.31
N GLN A 158 -3.96 11.70 -1.80
CA GLN A 158 -2.64 11.94 -1.23
C GLN A 158 -2.67 12.10 0.30
N PHE A 159 -1.64 11.59 0.98
CA PHE A 159 -1.49 11.59 2.44
C PHE A 159 -2.48 10.72 3.22
N ALA A 160 -3.43 10.05 2.58
CA ALA A 160 -4.34 9.15 3.30
C ALA A 160 -3.62 7.86 3.71
N ARG A 161 -4.06 7.30 4.84
CA ARG A 161 -3.53 6.05 5.40
C ARG A 161 -4.60 4.97 5.37
N ILE A 162 -4.23 3.81 4.87
CA ILE A 162 -5.08 2.60 4.90
C ILE A 162 -4.46 1.65 5.91
N GLY A 163 -5.14 1.39 7.01
CA GLY A 163 -4.62 0.55 8.09
C GLY A 163 -4.45 -0.91 7.70
N ALA A 164 -3.62 -1.63 8.46
CA ALA A 164 -3.37 -3.05 8.22
C ALA A 164 -4.65 -3.88 8.20
N HIS A 165 -4.70 -4.91 7.36
CA HIS A 165 -5.85 -5.78 7.14
C HIS A 165 -7.14 -5.08 6.70
N ALA A 166 -7.12 -3.78 6.41
CA ALA A 166 -8.28 -3.07 5.88
C ALA A 166 -8.61 -3.54 4.46
N PHE A 167 -9.88 -3.42 4.09
CA PHE A 167 -10.37 -3.66 2.75
C PHE A 167 -11.08 -2.42 2.23
N VAL A 168 -10.59 -1.87 1.14
CA VAL A 168 -11.29 -0.84 0.37
C VAL A 168 -12.04 -1.53 -0.76
N ALA A 169 -13.36 -1.39 -0.79
CA ALA A 169 -14.18 -1.98 -1.86
C ALA A 169 -13.89 -1.30 -3.20
N GLY A 170 -14.12 -2.03 -4.29
CA GLY A 170 -13.92 -1.48 -5.65
C GLY A 170 -14.72 -0.22 -5.93
N LEU A 171 -14.26 0.60 -6.87
CA LEU A 171 -14.88 1.87 -7.28
C LEU A 171 -15.02 2.88 -6.12
N SER A 172 -14.12 2.84 -5.14
CA SER A 172 -14.14 3.75 -3.99
C SER A 172 -13.20 4.94 -4.20
N GLY A 173 -13.66 6.13 -3.76
CA GLY A 173 -12.84 7.33 -3.61
C GLY A 173 -12.51 7.56 -2.13
N VAL A 174 -11.27 7.27 -1.72
CA VAL A 174 -10.84 7.37 -0.33
C VAL A 174 -10.16 8.72 -0.10
N GLU A 175 -10.77 9.60 0.68
CA GLU A 175 -10.23 10.93 1.00
C GLU A 175 -9.67 11.03 2.43
N GLY A 176 -10.01 10.08 3.29
CA GLY A 176 -9.60 10.03 4.70
C GLY A 176 -8.90 8.73 5.05
N ASP A 177 -8.45 8.65 6.29
CA ASP A 177 -7.78 7.47 6.84
C ASP A 177 -8.76 6.32 7.06
N VAL A 178 -8.40 5.13 6.64
CA VAL A 178 -9.18 3.91 6.85
C VAL A 178 -8.58 3.12 8.01
N LEU A 179 -9.37 2.96 9.08
CA LEU A 179 -8.93 2.27 10.30
C LEU A 179 -8.49 0.82 10.00
N PRO A 180 -7.44 0.28 10.65
CA PRO A 180 -7.06 -1.12 10.55
C PRO A 180 -8.25 -2.08 10.75
N PHE A 181 -8.22 -3.22 10.06
CA PHE A 181 -9.21 -4.29 10.14
C PHE A 181 -10.62 -3.96 9.59
N THR A 182 -10.84 -2.78 9.03
CA THR A 182 -12.18 -2.33 8.62
C THR A 182 -12.42 -2.48 7.11
N ILE A 183 -13.67 -2.31 6.70
CA ILE A 183 -14.09 -2.16 5.31
C ILE A 183 -14.44 -0.69 5.07
N ALA A 184 -13.86 -0.10 4.03
CA ALA A 184 -14.27 1.19 3.51
C ALA A 184 -14.89 1.03 2.11
N SER A 185 -15.91 1.80 1.79
CA SER A 185 -16.59 1.72 0.49
C SER A 185 -17.26 3.05 0.12
N GLY A 186 -17.38 3.26 -1.18
CA GLY A 186 -18.12 4.38 -1.77
C GLY A 186 -17.23 5.52 -2.25
N ASN A 187 -17.83 6.44 -2.97
CA ASN A 187 -17.23 7.68 -3.40
C ASN A 187 -18.09 8.85 -2.86
N ARG A 188 -17.70 9.44 -1.77
CA ARG A 188 -16.52 9.34 -0.88
C ARG A 188 -16.67 8.17 0.09
N ALA A 189 -15.56 7.55 0.42
CA ALA A 189 -15.58 6.31 1.20
C ALA A 189 -15.97 6.51 2.66
N HIS A 190 -16.82 5.61 3.16
CA HIS A 190 -17.19 5.49 4.57
C HIS A 190 -16.83 4.11 5.10
N LEU A 191 -16.70 3.97 6.42
CA LEU A 191 -16.52 2.67 7.08
C LEU A 191 -17.84 1.88 7.10
N PHE A 192 -17.77 0.59 6.77
CA PHE A 192 -18.89 -0.35 6.75
C PHE A 192 -18.78 -1.42 7.84
N GLY A 193 -17.87 -1.28 8.79
CA GLY A 193 -17.59 -2.23 9.84
C GLY A 193 -16.25 -2.97 9.61
N LEU A 194 -16.08 -4.10 10.30
CA LEU A 194 -14.86 -4.89 10.22
C LEU A 194 -14.81 -5.79 8.98
N ASN A 195 -13.60 -6.01 8.47
CA ASN A 195 -13.31 -6.92 7.36
C ASN A 195 -13.34 -8.40 7.81
N LEU A 196 -14.46 -8.84 8.39
CA LEU A 196 -14.59 -10.16 9.01
C LEU A 196 -14.26 -11.32 8.05
N VAL A 197 -14.59 -11.17 6.77
CA VAL A 197 -14.30 -12.21 5.77
C VAL A 197 -12.80 -12.32 5.53
N GLY A 198 -12.13 -11.20 5.30
CA GLY A 198 -10.68 -11.15 5.10
C GLY A 198 -9.92 -11.64 6.33
N LEU A 199 -10.33 -11.22 7.53
CA LEU A 199 -9.71 -11.61 8.79
C LEU A 199 -9.83 -13.13 9.03
N ARG A 200 -11.01 -13.73 8.82
CA ARG A 200 -11.19 -15.19 8.92
C ARG A 200 -10.33 -15.96 7.94
N ARG A 201 -10.24 -15.51 6.69
CA ARG A 201 -9.37 -16.14 5.67
C ARG A 201 -7.90 -16.09 6.06
N ARG A 202 -7.48 -15.13 6.87
CA ARG A 202 -6.12 -15.00 7.43
C ARG A 202 -5.95 -15.69 8.79
N GLY A 203 -6.91 -16.52 9.23
CA GLY A 203 -6.80 -17.33 10.43
C GLY A 203 -7.06 -16.59 11.75
N PHE A 204 -7.73 -15.44 11.72
CA PHE A 204 -8.15 -14.78 12.96
C PHE A 204 -9.18 -15.63 13.70
N SER A 205 -8.89 -15.97 14.96
CA SER A 205 -9.78 -16.78 15.79
C SER A 205 -11.09 -16.05 16.13
N PRO A 206 -12.16 -16.78 16.50
CA PRO A 206 -13.40 -16.17 16.96
C PRO A 206 -13.20 -15.19 18.12
N GLU A 207 -12.27 -15.49 19.04
CA GLU A 207 -11.95 -14.66 20.21
C GLU A 207 -11.29 -13.34 19.78
N ARG A 208 -10.30 -13.38 18.87
CA ARG A 208 -9.69 -12.17 18.27
C ARG A 208 -10.75 -11.32 17.58
N LEU A 209 -11.63 -11.93 16.80
CA LEU A 209 -12.72 -11.21 16.11
C LEU A 209 -13.73 -10.62 17.10
N ALA A 210 -13.99 -11.27 18.24
CA ALA A 210 -14.86 -10.71 19.28
C ALA A 210 -14.24 -9.47 19.92
N LYS A 211 -12.95 -9.49 20.23
CA LYS A 211 -12.21 -8.33 20.74
C LYS A 211 -12.25 -7.15 19.76
N LEU A 212 -11.94 -7.39 18.48
CA LEU A 212 -12.00 -6.37 17.44
C LEU A 212 -13.41 -5.76 17.30
N ARG A 213 -14.48 -6.58 17.43
CA ARG A 213 -15.85 -6.06 17.43
C ARG A 213 -16.13 -5.18 18.65
N ALA A 214 -15.63 -5.55 19.82
CA ALA A 214 -15.77 -4.73 21.03
C ALA A 214 -15.03 -3.40 20.86
N ALA A 215 -13.80 -3.42 20.33
CA ALA A 215 -13.02 -2.23 20.02
C ALA A 215 -13.72 -1.30 19.01
N TYR A 216 -14.21 -1.86 17.91
CA TYR A 216 -14.93 -1.09 16.89
C TYR A 216 -16.20 -0.44 17.45
N ARG A 217 -16.97 -1.17 18.25
CA ARG A 217 -18.16 -0.62 18.94
C ARG A 217 -17.79 0.49 19.90
N LEU A 218 -16.74 0.32 20.71
CA LEU A 218 -16.25 1.36 21.62
C LEU A 218 -15.92 2.65 20.86
N LEU A 219 -15.27 2.53 19.72
CA LEU A 219 -14.89 3.68 18.90
C LEU A 219 -16.08 4.40 18.25
N PHE A 220 -17.10 3.67 17.82
CA PHE A 220 -18.14 4.23 16.94
C PHE A 220 -19.60 4.10 17.45
N ALA A 221 -19.88 3.33 18.51
CA ALA A 221 -21.25 3.20 19.03
C ALA A 221 -21.80 4.52 19.59
N GLY A 222 -20.92 5.39 20.05
CA GLY A 222 -21.32 6.70 20.59
C GLY A 222 -21.80 7.72 19.55
N GLU A 223 -21.61 7.48 18.24
CA GLU A 223 -22.08 8.39 17.20
C GLU A 223 -23.61 8.38 17.01
N ALA A 224 -24.29 7.38 17.58
CA ALA A 224 -25.75 7.31 17.63
C ALA A 224 -26.34 8.04 18.84
N LEU A 225 -25.51 8.54 19.77
CA LEU A 225 -25.96 9.27 20.97
C LEU A 225 -26.08 10.77 20.67
N SER A 226 -26.98 11.46 21.36
CA SER A 226 -27.17 12.90 21.23
C SER A 226 -25.95 13.73 21.57
N GLU A 227 -25.03 13.20 22.39
CA GLU A 227 -23.72 13.80 22.73
C GLU A 227 -22.64 12.71 22.71
N PRO A 228 -22.02 12.41 21.55
CA PRO A 228 -20.94 11.47 21.48
C PRO A 228 -19.69 12.02 22.20
N SER A 229 -19.03 11.19 23.02
CA SER A 229 -17.74 11.56 23.61
C SER A 229 -16.70 11.82 22.51
N PRO A 230 -15.76 12.78 22.70
CA PRO A 230 -14.70 13.04 21.73
C PRO A 230 -13.91 11.76 21.36
N LEU A 231 -13.48 11.65 20.09
CA LEU A 231 -12.73 10.49 19.61
C LEU A 231 -11.51 10.20 20.49
N ALA A 232 -10.80 11.25 20.93
CA ALA A 232 -9.63 11.11 21.80
C ALA A 232 -9.95 10.36 23.11
N MET A 233 -11.11 10.61 23.73
CA MET A 233 -11.53 9.89 24.93
C MET A 233 -11.86 8.41 24.64
N ARG A 234 -12.44 8.13 23.48
CA ARG A 234 -12.74 6.76 23.05
C ARG A 234 -11.45 5.97 22.75
N VAL A 235 -10.46 6.64 22.15
CA VAL A 235 -9.13 6.06 21.93
C VAL A 235 -8.41 5.79 23.26
N GLU A 236 -8.52 6.70 24.24
CA GLU A 236 -7.96 6.48 25.57
C GLU A 236 -8.65 5.31 26.30
N ALA A 237 -9.98 5.20 26.19
CA ALA A 237 -10.70 4.06 26.72
C ALA A 237 -10.28 2.75 26.02
N LEU A 238 -10.07 2.78 24.70
CA LEU A 238 -9.60 1.63 23.94
C LEU A 238 -8.19 1.19 24.37
N SER A 239 -7.29 2.15 24.62
CA SER A 239 -5.92 1.84 25.05
C SER A 239 -5.86 1.16 26.42
N LYS A 240 -6.85 1.36 27.29
CA LYS A 240 -6.97 0.68 28.58
C LYS A 240 -7.46 -0.78 28.44
N LEU A 241 -8.06 -1.13 27.32
CA LEU A 241 -8.47 -2.51 26.99
C LEU A 241 -7.37 -3.29 26.26
N ASP A 242 -6.24 -2.64 25.97
CA ASP A 242 -5.15 -3.22 25.18
C ASP A 242 -4.55 -4.46 25.87
N GLU A 243 -4.35 -4.46 27.21
CA GLU A 243 -3.78 -5.57 28.01
C GLU A 243 -2.72 -6.42 27.25
N GLY A 244 -1.95 -5.80 26.33
CA GLY A 244 -0.97 -6.47 25.48
C GLY A 244 -1.56 -7.17 24.25
N ASP A 245 -2.78 -6.83 23.84
CA ASP A 245 -3.38 -7.33 22.59
C ASP A 245 -2.86 -6.56 21.37
N ALA A 246 -2.05 -7.22 20.54
CA ALA A 246 -1.40 -6.61 19.40
C ALA A 246 -2.38 -5.99 18.38
N ASP A 247 -3.59 -6.54 18.23
CA ASP A 247 -4.58 -6.01 17.29
C ASP A 247 -5.17 -4.69 17.82
N ILE A 248 -5.43 -4.61 19.11
CA ILE A 248 -5.92 -3.39 19.77
C ILE A 248 -4.82 -2.33 19.78
N ALA A 249 -3.58 -2.71 20.13
CA ALA A 249 -2.42 -1.82 20.08
C ALA A 249 -2.27 -1.18 18.70
N LEU A 250 -2.38 -1.97 17.62
CA LEU A 250 -2.30 -1.49 16.24
C LEU A 250 -3.39 -0.46 15.91
N MET A 251 -4.64 -0.66 16.39
CA MET A 251 -5.72 0.33 16.22
C MET A 251 -5.43 1.62 16.97
N VAL A 252 -4.96 1.51 18.21
CA VAL A 252 -4.61 2.67 19.05
C VAL A 252 -3.45 3.47 18.46
N GLU A 253 -2.39 2.79 18.04
CA GLU A 253 -1.23 3.41 17.39
C GLU A 253 -1.65 4.16 16.13
N PHE A 254 -2.44 3.52 15.26
CA PHE A 254 -2.96 4.15 14.05
C PHE A 254 -3.75 5.43 14.35
N LEU A 255 -4.60 5.42 15.38
CA LEU A 255 -5.44 6.55 15.76
C LEU A 255 -4.67 7.67 16.46
N ARG A 256 -3.59 7.35 17.17
CA ARG A 256 -2.72 8.33 17.84
C ARG A 256 -1.67 8.94 16.91
N ALA A 257 -1.29 8.23 15.86
CA ALA A 257 -0.30 8.72 14.90
C ALA A 257 -0.81 9.99 14.21
N PRO A 258 0.03 11.02 14.04
CA PRO A 258 -0.35 12.24 13.33
C PRO A 258 -0.86 11.94 11.91
N SER A 259 -1.92 12.63 11.50
CA SER A 259 -2.43 12.56 10.14
C SER A 259 -2.89 13.93 9.66
N SER A 260 -2.66 14.21 8.39
CA SER A 260 -3.22 15.39 7.71
C SER A 260 -4.62 15.14 7.14
N ARG A 261 -5.13 13.90 7.26
CA ARG A 261 -6.45 13.51 6.75
C ARG A 261 -7.40 13.14 7.88
N PRO A 262 -8.69 13.43 7.75
CA PRO A 262 -9.68 12.97 8.72
C PRO A 262 -9.79 11.45 8.67
N LEU A 263 -10.22 10.83 9.78
CA LEU A 263 -10.63 9.44 9.78
C LEU A 263 -11.92 9.27 8.96
N CYS A 264 -12.00 8.23 8.12
CA CYS A 264 -13.25 7.85 7.49
C CYS A 264 -14.31 7.54 8.56
N ALA A 265 -15.43 8.24 8.51
CA ALA A 265 -16.54 8.02 9.43
C ALA A 265 -17.33 6.75 9.06
N PRO A 266 -17.98 6.08 10.02
CA PRO A 266 -18.99 5.07 9.72
C PRO A 266 -20.11 5.63 8.85
N ARG A 267 -20.72 4.78 8.01
CA ARG A 267 -21.87 5.17 7.22
C ARG A 267 -23.07 5.42 8.14
N ALA A 268 -23.68 6.58 8.06
CA ALA A 268 -24.87 6.93 8.82
C ALA A 268 -26.00 5.89 8.62
N GLY A 269 -26.70 5.54 9.72
CA GLY A 269 -27.83 4.60 9.70
C GLY A 269 -27.45 3.11 9.70
N ARG A 270 -26.19 2.72 9.81
CA ARG A 270 -25.76 1.34 10.11
C ARG A 270 -25.20 1.30 11.53
N ALA A 271 -25.83 0.49 12.38
CA ALA A 271 -25.25 0.15 13.68
C ALA A 271 -23.89 -0.54 13.48
N PRO A 272 -22.89 -0.25 14.33
CA PRO A 272 -21.57 -0.86 14.27
C PRO A 272 -21.59 -2.37 14.48
#